data_89c84b13d80cc11a5b4962533f936d0e
#
_entry.id   89c84b13d80cc11a5b4962533f936d0e
#
_cell.length_a   1.000
_cell.length_b   1.000
_cell.length_c   1.000
_cell.angle_alpha   90.00
_cell.angle_beta   90.00
_cell.angle_gamma   90.00
#
_symmetry.space_group_name_H-M   'P 1'
#
loop_
_entity.id
_entity.type
_entity.pdbx_description
1 polymer ?
#
loop_
_entity_poly.entity_id
_entity_poly.type
_entity_poly.pdbx_seq_one_letter_code
_entity_poly.pdbx_strand_id
1 'polypeptide(L)'
;MRTSSYDGWYLGSARGLFVLCCSREVFALPWQSLSPTNIFAPASKPADSIYGVSLFVLAVTGAIFAIVFSLLVYTVVRFRKKTDDRSEPPQVYGSTQVEVAWTVVPILIVVALFMATVRVIADTQKVVRPDNGLEVIAVGHQFWWEYRYPGLGVVTANELHVPVSDSGRPTPTFVTLLSADTDHSFWVPRLAGKTDLIPNHPNRMWIDPRETGLFLGQCAQYCGTQHAKMLLRVYVQTRDDFEHWAEAQKQTPRPTSVPSEGQRIFESTACINCHSVAGTAANGRFGPDLTHLMSRDTIAAGVAANTDENLRRWIRNPDTVKPGALMPAMQLNEQELDAVTAYLETLR
;
A
#
# COMPACT_ATOMS: atom_id res chain seq x y z
N MET A 1 -13.60 17.27 -65.00
CA MET A 1 -13.23 18.63 -65.45
C MET A 1 -12.37 19.20 -64.31
N ARG A 2 -11.04 19.29 -64.52
CA ARG A 2 -10.24 20.49 -64.76
C ARG A 2 -10.42 21.49 -63.64
N THR A 3 -9.45 22.02 -62.92
CA THR A 3 -8.01 22.33 -62.99
C THR A 3 -7.77 23.32 -61.87
N SER A 4 -6.71 23.29 -61.24
CA SER A 4 -5.41 23.95 -61.35
C SER A 4 -5.14 24.92 -60.16
N SER A 5 -4.16 24.59 -59.40
CA SER A 5 -2.87 25.26 -59.04
C SER A 5 -2.87 26.79 -58.89
N TYR A 6 -2.21 27.29 -57.85
CA TYR A 6 -1.02 28.16 -57.98
C TYR A 6 -0.31 28.43 -56.67
N ASP A 7 0.99 28.47 -56.76
CA ASP A 7 2.04 28.69 -55.76
C ASP A 7 2.05 30.11 -55.19
N GLY A 8 2.66 30.26 -54.03
CA GLY A 8 3.05 31.56 -53.48
C GLY A 8 4.06 31.44 -52.35
N TRP A 9 5.35 31.55 -52.70
CA TRP A 9 6.48 31.67 -51.76
C TRP A 9 6.46 33.01 -51.02
N TYR A 10 6.65 33.00 -49.70
CA TYR A 10 7.20 34.12 -48.96
C TYR A 10 8.20 33.65 -47.90
N LEU A 11 9.46 34.01 -48.13
CA LEU A 11 10.56 33.97 -47.18
C LEU A 11 10.37 35.08 -46.14
N GLY A 12 10.33 34.70 -44.88
CA GLY A 12 10.33 35.59 -43.73
C GLY A 12 11.11 35.01 -42.56
N SER A 13 12.33 35.53 -42.37
CA SER A 13 13.22 35.20 -41.27
C SER A 13 12.67 35.69 -39.94
N ALA A 14 12.50 34.78 -38.98
CA ALA A 14 12.37 35.16 -37.57
C ALA A 14 13.07 34.11 -36.70
N ARG A 15 14.08 34.57 -35.99
CA ARG A 15 14.78 33.87 -34.91
C ARG A 15 13.77 33.53 -33.80
N GLY A 16 13.34 32.31 -33.73
CA GLY A 16 12.51 31.79 -32.66
C GLY A 16 13.35 30.92 -31.70
N LEU A 17 13.49 31.43 -30.50
CA LEU A 17 14.05 30.78 -29.33
C LEU A 17 13.34 29.43 -29.11
N PHE A 18 14.04 28.30 -29.33
CA PHE A 18 13.55 26.96 -28.98
C PHE A 18 13.52 26.87 -27.45
N VAL A 19 12.37 27.20 -26.85
CA VAL A 19 12.05 26.74 -25.50
C VAL A 19 11.71 25.25 -25.63
N LEU A 20 12.66 24.40 -25.28
CA LEU A 20 12.45 22.98 -25.04
C LEU A 20 11.47 22.84 -23.87
N CYS A 21 10.16 22.86 -24.18
CA CYS A 21 9.12 22.38 -23.30
C CYS A 21 9.34 20.87 -23.15
N CYS A 22 10.09 20.50 -22.11
CA CYS A 22 10.26 19.11 -21.70
C CYS A 22 8.90 18.60 -21.19
N SER A 23 8.01 18.21 -22.12
CA SER A 23 6.88 17.36 -21.81
C SER A 23 7.44 16.08 -21.20
N ARG A 24 7.21 15.89 -19.91
CA ARG A 24 7.47 14.65 -19.17
C ARG A 24 6.56 13.54 -19.71
N GLU A 25 6.78 13.10 -20.92
CA GLU A 25 6.42 11.73 -21.27
C GLU A 25 7.51 10.84 -20.69
N VAL A 26 7.37 10.53 -19.40
CA VAL A 26 8.11 9.45 -18.79
C VAL A 26 7.70 8.20 -19.56
N PHE A 27 8.62 7.61 -20.29
CA PHE A 27 8.47 6.28 -20.89
C PHE A 27 8.09 5.32 -19.76
N ALA A 28 6.80 5.13 -19.55
CA ALA A 28 6.28 4.09 -18.67
C ALA A 28 6.64 2.76 -19.32
N LEU A 29 7.65 2.10 -18.78
CA LEU A 29 8.03 0.77 -19.25
C LEU A 29 6.81 -0.17 -19.07
N PRO A 30 6.48 -1.00 -20.07
CA PRO A 30 5.22 -1.79 -20.08
C PRO A 30 5.06 -2.74 -18.87
N TRP A 31 6.11 -3.05 -18.12
CA TRP A 31 6.04 -3.85 -16.89
C TRP A 31 5.55 -3.05 -15.66
N GLN A 32 5.51 -1.70 -15.73
CA GLN A 32 5.03 -0.87 -14.61
C GLN A 32 3.52 -1.01 -14.35
N SER A 33 2.76 -1.45 -15.34
CA SER A 33 1.30 -1.65 -15.23
C SER A 33 0.89 -3.04 -14.72
N LEU A 34 1.83 -3.97 -14.54
CA LEU A 34 1.53 -5.38 -14.31
C LEU A 34 1.37 -5.78 -12.84
N SER A 35 1.79 -4.96 -11.88
CA SER A 35 1.66 -5.28 -10.46
C SER A 35 0.91 -4.18 -9.70
N PRO A 36 -0.19 -4.50 -9.02
CA PRO A 36 -0.92 -3.54 -8.19
C PRO A 36 -0.11 -3.06 -6.97
N THR A 37 1.02 -3.71 -6.66
CA THR A 37 1.95 -3.34 -5.58
C THR A 37 3.26 -2.76 -6.10
N ASN A 38 3.29 -2.26 -7.35
CA ASN A 38 4.50 -1.74 -7.99
C ASN A 38 5.00 -0.47 -7.30
N ILE A 39 6.18 -0.52 -6.67
CA ILE A 39 6.84 0.62 -6.02
C ILE A 39 7.29 1.73 -7.00
N PHE A 40 7.39 1.42 -8.29
CA PHE A 40 7.79 2.37 -9.34
C PHE A 40 6.61 3.03 -10.06
N ALA A 41 5.38 2.83 -9.58
CA ALA A 41 4.17 3.46 -10.09
C ALA A 41 3.44 4.24 -8.97
N PRO A 42 4.04 5.31 -8.44
CA PRO A 42 3.46 6.08 -7.34
C PRO A 42 2.16 6.77 -7.77
N ALA A 43 1.14 6.68 -6.92
CA ALA A 43 -0.17 7.27 -7.12
C ALA A 43 -0.53 8.31 -6.04
N SER A 44 0.43 8.65 -5.17
CA SER A 44 0.24 9.56 -4.04
C SER A 44 1.51 10.37 -3.81
N LYS A 45 1.37 11.57 -3.27
CA LYS A 45 2.51 12.47 -3.03
C LYS A 45 3.61 11.87 -2.15
N PRO A 46 3.33 11.18 -1.02
CA PRO A 46 4.38 10.50 -0.25
C PRO A 46 5.12 9.43 -1.05
N ALA A 47 4.41 8.65 -1.87
CA ALA A 47 5.03 7.63 -2.72
C ALA A 47 5.92 8.25 -3.81
N ASP A 48 5.55 9.41 -4.38
CA ASP A 48 6.39 10.15 -5.33
C ASP A 48 7.72 10.59 -4.71
N SER A 49 7.68 11.12 -3.50
CA SER A 49 8.89 11.56 -2.80
C SER A 49 9.85 10.39 -2.57
N ILE A 50 9.31 9.21 -2.20
CA ILE A 50 10.08 7.98 -2.02
C ILE A 50 10.61 7.47 -3.38
N TYR A 51 9.80 7.51 -4.43
CA TYR A 51 10.21 7.12 -5.78
C TYR A 51 11.37 7.98 -6.29
N GLY A 52 11.30 9.30 -6.10
CA GLY A 52 12.35 10.23 -6.51
C GLY A 52 13.71 9.92 -5.86
N VAL A 53 13.73 9.70 -4.54
CA VAL A 53 14.97 9.33 -3.84
C VAL A 53 15.45 7.93 -4.23
N SER A 54 14.54 7.00 -4.50
CA SER A 54 14.89 5.65 -4.95
C SER A 54 15.61 5.66 -6.29
N LEU A 55 15.15 6.45 -7.25
CA LEU A 55 15.84 6.63 -8.54
C LEU A 55 17.23 7.25 -8.37
N PHE A 56 17.36 8.24 -7.50
CA PHE A 56 18.67 8.84 -7.19
C PHE A 56 19.63 7.81 -6.60
N VAL A 57 19.20 7.02 -5.62
CA VAL A 57 19.99 5.94 -5.02
C VAL A 57 20.37 4.89 -6.07
N LEU A 58 19.43 4.47 -6.92
CA LEU A 58 19.70 3.50 -7.99
C LEU A 58 20.70 4.03 -9.01
N ALA A 59 20.64 5.31 -9.38
CA ALA A 59 21.62 5.93 -10.28
C ALA A 59 23.01 5.95 -9.68
N VAL A 60 23.14 6.34 -8.40
CA VAL A 60 24.44 6.36 -7.69
C VAL A 60 25.00 4.96 -7.55
N THR A 61 24.22 3.99 -7.10
CA THR A 61 24.66 2.59 -6.95
C THR A 61 24.99 1.95 -8.29
N GLY A 62 24.21 2.24 -9.34
CA GLY A 62 24.50 1.80 -10.70
C GLY A 62 25.82 2.35 -11.23
N ALA A 63 26.12 3.62 -10.98
CA ALA A 63 27.39 4.22 -11.35
C ALA A 63 28.59 3.59 -10.61
N ILE A 64 28.46 3.40 -9.29
CA ILE A 64 29.47 2.71 -8.49
C ILE A 64 29.68 1.29 -9.01
N PHE A 65 28.61 0.55 -9.25
CA PHE A 65 28.69 -0.80 -9.81
C PHE A 65 29.42 -0.82 -11.15
N ALA A 66 29.06 0.07 -12.07
CA ALA A 66 29.69 0.15 -13.39
C ALA A 66 31.20 0.43 -13.29
N ILE A 67 31.62 1.37 -12.43
CA ILE A 67 33.03 1.71 -12.21
C ILE A 67 33.78 0.49 -11.64
N VAL A 68 33.28 -0.07 -10.52
CA VAL A 68 33.95 -1.18 -9.83
C VAL A 68 34.02 -2.43 -10.71
N PHE A 69 32.93 -2.76 -11.39
CA PHE A 69 32.87 -3.89 -12.32
C PHE A 69 33.85 -3.71 -13.49
N SER A 70 33.90 -2.53 -14.08
CA SER A 70 34.82 -2.22 -15.20
C SER A 70 36.26 -2.34 -14.75
N LEU A 71 36.60 -1.81 -13.57
CA LEU A 71 37.95 -1.92 -13.00
C LEU A 71 38.34 -3.39 -12.74
N LEU A 72 37.40 -4.17 -12.19
CA LEU A 72 37.59 -5.59 -11.93
C LEU A 72 37.85 -6.36 -13.24
N VAL A 73 37.00 -6.17 -14.25
CA VAL A 73 37.17 -6.79 -15.57
C VAL A 73 38.50 -6.39 -16.20
N TYR A 74 38.83 -5.09 -16.18
CA TYR A 74 40.11 -4.60 -16.67
C TYR A 74 41.30 -5.29 -15.96
N THR A 75 41.27 -5.39 -14.64
CA THR A 75 42.32 -6.03 -13.84
C THR A 75 42.48 -7.49 -14.21
N VAL A 76 41.37 -8.26 -14.25
CA VAL A 76 41.38 -9.68 -14.59
C VAL A 76 41.88 -9.93 -16.00
N VAL A 77 41.48 -9.14 -16.95
CA VAL A 77 41.93 -9.29 -18.37
C VAL A 77 43.37 -8.85 -18.55
N ARG A 78 43.74 -7.68 -18.00
CA ARG A 78 45.05 -7.07 -18.23
C ARG A 78 46.19 -7.73 -17.47
N PHE A 79 45.94 -8.17 -16.25
CA PHE A 79 46.95 -8.73 -15.38
C PHE A 79 46.86 -10.27 -15.22
N ARG A 80 46.16 -10.93 -16.16
CA ARG A 80 46.08 -12.39 -16.19
C ARG A 80 47.48 -12.99 -16.39
N LYS A 81 47.91 -13.88 -15.47
CA LYS A 81 49.18 -14.61 -15.59
C LYS A 81 49.21 -15.46 -16.87
N LYS A 82 50.27 -15.32 -17.67
CA LYS A 82 50.50 -16.17 -18.80
C LYS A 82 51.29 -17.42 -18.35
N THR A 83 51.09 -18.56 -18.99
CA THR A 83 51.59 -19.87 -18.56
C THR A 83 53.14 -19.90 -18.42
N ASP A 84 53.85 -19.12 -19.21
CA ASP A 84 55.33 -19.08 -19.22
C ASP A 84 55.93 -17.91 -18.42
N ASP A 85 55.09 -17.08 -17.80
CA ASP A 85 55.58 -15.90 -17.05
C ASP A 85 55.96 -16.31 -15.63
N ARG A 86 57.28 -16.36 -15.36
CA ARG A 86 57.88 -16.64 -14.05
C ARG A 86 58.27 -15.37 -13.30
N SER A 87 57.97 -14.19 -13.83
CA SER A 87 58.27 -12.92 -13.19
C SER A 87 57.36 -12.70 -11.99
N GLU A 88 57.94 -12.20 -10.89
CA GLU A 88 57.13 -11.71 -9.75
C GLU A 88 56.57 -10.33 -10.10
N PRO A 89 55.27 -10.07 -9.79
CA PRO A 89 54.69 -8.76 -10.01
C PRO A 89 55.38 -7.69 -9.14
N PRO A 90 55.43 -6.43 -9.56
CA PRO A 90 55.98 -5.34 -8.76
C PRO A 90 55.31 -5.24 -7.40
N GLN A 91 56.13 -5.20 -6.34
CA GLN A 91 55.64 -5.05 -4.97
C GLN A 91 55.36 -3.56 -4.66
N VAL A 92 54.10 -3.12 -4.83
CA VAL A 92 53.69 -1.75 -4.54
C VAL A 92 52.99 -1.71 -3.20
N TYR A 93 53.51 -0.97 -2.25
CA TYR A 93 53.03 -0.95 -0.86
C TYR A 93 51.92 0.11 -0.56
N GLY A 94 51.41 0.77 -1.55
CA GLY A 94 50.34 1.74 -1.41
C GLY A 94 50.63 3.10 -2.10
N SER A 95 49.63 3.96 -2.10
CA SER A 95 49.72 5.34 -2.58
C SER A 95 48.77 6.21 -1.77
N THR A 96 49.26 7.09 -0.93
CA THR A 96 48.47 7.98 -0.10
C THR A 96 47.44 8.78 -0.89
N GLN A 97 47.77 9.19 -2.14
CA GLN A 97 46.86 9.93 -3.01
C GLN A 97 45.65 9.09 -3.42
N VAL A 98 45.87 7.83 -3.79
CA VAL A 98 44.79 6.89 -4.16
C VAL A 98 43.97 6.52 -2.93
N GLU A 99 44.61 6.31 -1.79
CA GLU A 99 43.96 6.00 -0.52
C GLU A 99 43.04 7.12 -0.05
N VAL A 100 43.49 8.36 -0.11
CA VAL A 100 42.65 9.54 0.17
C VAL A 100 41.50 9.63 -0.82
N ALA A 101 41.74 9.41 -2.12
CA ALA A 101 40.70 9.50 -3.14
C ALA A 101 39.57 8.48 -2.90
N TRP A 102 39.88 7.20 -2.64
CA TRP A 102 38.87 6.18 -2.42
C TRP A 102 38.20 6.26 -1.04
N THR A 103 38.71 7.10 -0.12
CA THR A 103 38.09 7.40 1.17
C THR A 103 37.17 8.61 1.07
N VAL A 104 37.66 9.72 0.49
CA VAL A 104 36.93 10.99 0.43
C VAL A 104 35.70 10.90 -0.49
N VAL A 105 35.84 10.28 -1.68
CA VAL A 105 34.75 10.19 -2.65
C VAL A 105 33.53 9.42 -2.08
N PRO A 106 33.67 8.21 -1.49
CA PRO A 106 32.56 7.55 -0.83
C PRO A 106 31.93 8.34 0.32
N ILE A 107 32.73 9.03 1.13
CA ILE A 107 32.20 9.89 2.21
C ILE A 107 31.27 10.98 1.62
N LEU A 108 31.69 11.66 0.57
CA LEU A 108 30.87 12.68 -0.09
C LEU A 108 29.56 12.09 -0.67
N ILE A 109 29.63 10.88 -1.25
CA ILE A 109 28.44 10.16 -1.75
C ILE A 109 27.49 9.86 -0.59
N VAL A 110 28.00 9.32 0.55
CA VAL A 110 27.17 9.03 1.72
C VAL A 110 26.51 10.28 2.27
N VAL A 111 27.24 11.41 2.35
CA VAL A 111 26.67 12.69 2.78
C VAL A 111 25.55 13.14 1.83
N ALA A 112 25.76 13.04 0.53
CA ALA A 112 24.71 13.41 -0.45
C ALA A 112 23.46 12.52 -0.32
N LEU A 113 23.63 11.20 -0.19
CA LEU A 113 22.52 10.25 0.03
C LEU A 113 21.80 10.52 1.34
N PHE A 114 22.54 10.81 2.42
CA PHE A 114 21.98 11.16 3.72
C PHE A 114 21.09 12.41 3.62
N MET A 115 21.61 13.49 3.03
CA MET A 115 20.86 14.73 2.87
C MET A 115 19.60 14.56 2.03
N ALA A 116 19.66 13.78 0.94
CA ALA A 116 18.49 13.46 0.13
C ALA A 116 17.43 12.66 0.93
N THR A 117 17.88 11.68 1.71
CA THR A 117 17.00 10.85 2.55
C THR A 117 16.34 11.66 3.66
N VAL A 118 17.11 12.49 4.39
CA VAL A 118 16.58 13.36 5.46
C VAL A 118 15.51 14.32 4.91
N ARG A 119 15.73 14.86 3.71
CA ARG A 119 14.72 15.72 3.07
C ARG A 119 13.41 14.97 2.83
N VAL A 120 13.46 13.77 2.27
CA VAL A 120 12.25 12.96 2.02
C VAL A 120 11.55 12.58 3.34
N ILE A 121 12.31 12.20 4.37
CA ILE A 121 11.73 11.94 5.70
C ILE A 121 11.01 13.18 6.22
N ALA A 122 11.64 14.36 6.15
CA ALA A 122 11.02 15.61 6.58
C ALA A 122 9.74 15.93 5.81
N ASP A 123 9.75 15.74 4.48
CA ASP A 123 8.59 15.99 3.62
C ASP A 123 7.44 15.01 3.88
N THR A 124 7.73 13.75 4.21
CA THR A 124 6.70 12.73 4.46
C THR A 124 6.17 12.76 5.89
N GLN A 125 6.92 13.29 6.87
CA GLN A 125 6.49 13.35 8.26
C GLN A 125 5.87 14.68 8.67
N LYS A 126 6.27 15.80 8.04
CA LYS A 126 5.80 17.16 8.38
C LYS A 126 4.66 17.60 7.47
N VAL A 127 3.46 17.09 7.72
CA VAL A 127 2.29 17.54 6.97
C VAL A 127 1.44 18.48 7.82
N VAL A 128 1.19 19.66 7.25
CA VAL A 128 0.18 20.55 7.80
C VAL A 128 -1.18 19.94 7.53
N ARG A 129 -1.95 19.65 8.57
CA ARG A 129 -3.32 19.17 8.46
C ARG A 129 -4.22 20.30 7.95
N PRO A 130 -4.87 20.17 6.80
CA PRO A 130 -5.97 21.05 6.44
C PRO A 130 -7.21 20.68 7.28
N ASP A 131 -8.03 21.68 7.61
CA ASP A 131 -9.23 21.51 8.43
C ASP A 131 -10.25 20.52 7.85
N ASN A 132 -10.17 20.25 6.55
CA ASN A 132 -11.06 19.34 5.81
C ASN A 132 -10.41 17.99 5.41
N GLY A 133 -9.25 17.66 5.98
CA GLY A 133 -8.60 16.35 5.77
C GLY A 133 -9.38 15.22 6.43
N LEU A 134 -9.53 14.10 5.72
CA LEU A 134 -10.14 12.89 6.29
C LEU A 134 -9.22 12.31 7.36
N GLU A 135 -9.79 11.99 8.52
CA GLU A 135 -9.09 11.27 9.58
C GLU A 135 -9.58 9.81 9.67
N VAL A 136 -8.63 8.89 9.68
CA VAL A 136 -8.87 7.46 9.85
C VAL A 136 -7.96 6.93 10.96
N ILE A 137 -8.47 6.03 11.78
CA ILE A 137 -7.68 5.23 12.70
C ILE A 137 -7.63 3.83 12.15
N ALA A 138 -6.44 3.35 11.82
CA ALA A 138 -6.21 1.96 11.44
C ALA A 138 -5.67 1.20 12.64
N VAL A 139 -6.35 0.12 13.01
CA VAL A 139 -5.92 -0.76 14.11
C VAL A 139 -5.53 -2.11 13.52
N GLY A 140 -4.29 -2.54 13.76
CA GLY A 140 -3.82 -3.86 13.40
C GLY A 140 -4.20 -4.88 14.46
N HIS A 141 -4.78 -5.98 14.04
CA HIS A 141 -5.08 -7.18 14.84
C HIS A 141 -4.42 -8.40 14.21
N GLN A 142 -4.19 -9.45 14.95
CA GLN A 142 -3.80 -10.75 14.42
C GLN A 142 -5.06 -11.49 13.90
N PHE A 143 -5.38 -11.61 12.58
CA PHE A 143 -4.58 -11.13 11.45
C PHE A 143 -5.52 -10.38 10.49
N TRP A 144 -5.98 -9.19 10.87
CA TRP A 144 -6.94 -8.38 10.14
C TRP A 144 -6.79 -6.89 10.49
N TRP A 145 -7.46 -6.02 9.71
CA TRP A 145 -7.39 -4.57 9.87
C TRP A 145 -8.74 -4.00 10.25
N GLU A 146 -8.80 -3.17 11.28
CA GLU A 146 -9.96 -2.37 11.62
C GLU A 146 -9.72 -0.93 11.19
N TYR A 147 -10.73 -0.30 10.59
CA TYR A 147 -10.69 1.11 10.22
C TYR A 147 -11.83 1.85 10.89
N ARG A 148 -11.48 2.89 11.65
CA ARG A 148 -12.42 3.79 12.31
C ARG A 148 -12.32 5.14 11.65
N TYR A 149 -13.48 5.76 11.37
CA TYR A 149 -13.61 7.10 10.82
C TYR A 149 -14.28 7.99 11.87
N PRO A 150 -13.54 8.64 12.80
CA PRO A 150 -14.12 9.33 13.94
C PRO A 150 -15.10 10.45 13.55
N GLY A 151 -14.76 11.20 12.49
CA GLY A 151 -15.60 12.29 11.98
C GLY A 151 -16.90 11.82 11.31
N LEU A 152 -17.00 10.53 10.94
CA LEU A 152 -18.16 9.95 10.27
C LEU A 152 -18.98 9.01 11.17
N GLY A 153 -18.40 8.56 12.31
CA GLY A 153 -19.00 7.56 13.17
C GLY A 153 -19.05 6.16 12.54
N VAL A 154 -18.16 5.86 11.56
CA VAL A 154 -18.13 4.60 10.82
C VAL A 154 -16.98 3.73 11.30
N VAL A 155 -17.23 2.42 11.42
CA VAL A 155 -16.21 1.38 11.65
C VAL A 155 -16.37 0.30 10.59
N THR A 156 -15.25 -0.06 9.93
CA THR A 156 -15.23 -1.15 8.95
C THR A 156 -13.98 -2.01 9.11
N ALA A 157 -13.81 -3.04 8.31
CA ALA A 157 -12.69 -3.95 8.40
C ALA A 157 -12.12 -4.36 7.04
N ASN A 158 -10.78 -4.51 6.98
CA ASN A 158 -9.98 -5.04 5.89
C ASN A 158 -9.96 -4.21 4.60
N GLU A 159 -10.95 -3.36 4.36
CA GLU A 159 -11.08 -2.51 3.19
C GLU A 159 -11.14 -1.05 3.65
N LEU A 160 -10.07 -0.30 3.37
CA LEU A 160 -9.97 1.13 3.66
C LEU A 160 -10.54 1.92 2.48
N HIS A 161 -11.52 2.76 2.72
CA HIS A 161 -12.10 3.65 1.74
C HIS A 161 -11.64 5.08 1.97
N VAL A 162 -11.17 5.74 0.92
CA VAL A 162 -10.70 7.14 0.97
C VAL A 162 -11.10 7.89 -0.29
N PRO A 163 -11.37 9.19 -0.21
CA PRO A 163 -11.59 9.98 -1.41
C PRO A 163 -10.26 10.27 -2.13
N VAL A 164 -10.32 10.41 -3.45
CA VAL A 164 -9.23 10.97 -4.24
C VAL A 164 -8.98 12.42 -3.82
N SER A 165 -7.72 12.82 -3.77
CA SER A 165 -7.35 14.19 -3.45
C SER A 165 -7.60 15.11 -4.63
N ASP A 166 -8.17 16.29 -4.38
CA ASP A 166 -8.35 17.31 -5.41
C ASP A 166 -7.00 17.93 -5.79
N SER A 167 -6.71 18.00 -7.09
CA SER A 167 -5.48 18.62 -7.60
C SER A 167 -5.41 20.15 -7.34
N GLY A 168 -6.54 20.82 -7.27
CA GLY A 168 -6.63 22.24 -7.00
C GLY A 168 -6.55 22.61 -5.52
N ARG A 169 -7.03 21.72 -4.66
CA ARG A 169 -7.02 21.87 -3.20
C ARG A 169 -6.75 20.52 -2.54
N PRO A 170 -5.48 20.13 -2.34
CA PRO A 170 -5.14 18.84 -1.77
C PRO A 170 -5.90 18.55 -0.47
N THR A 171 -6.56 17.39 -0.43
CA THR A 171 -7.32 16.90 0.74
C THR A 171 -6.79 15.52 1.15
N PRO A 172 -5.58 15.47 1.76
CA PRO A 172 -4.97 14.23 2.15
C PRO A 172 -5.78 13.52 3.23
N THR A 173 -5.69 12.20 3.26
CA THR A 173 -6.20 11.35 4.34
C THR A 173 -5.10 11.13 5.36
N PHE A 174 -5.38 11.44 6.62
CA PHE A 174 -4.50 11.19 7.75
C PHE A 174 -4.87 9.90 8.43
N VAL A 175 -3.87 9.03 8.61
CA VAL A 175 -4.06 7.72 9.23
C VAL A 175 -3.30 7.66 10.54
N THR A 176 -4.01 7.51 11.64
CA THR A 176 -3.44 7.15 12.94
C THR A 176 -3.35 5.64 13.02
N LEU A 177 -2.18 5.12 13.34
CA LEU A 177 -1.86 3.70 13.35
C LEU A 177 -1.73 3.19 14.78
N LEU A 178 -2.56 2.23 15.14
CA LEU A 178 -2.58 1.57 16.45
C LEU A 178 -2.44 0.07 16.28
N SER A 179 -1.90 -0.60 17.27
CA SER A 179 -1.94 -2.06 17.37
C SER A 179 -2.75 -2.50 18.57
N ALA A 180 -3.56 -3.54 18.39
CA ALA A 180 -4.33 -4.17 19.46
C ALA A 180 -3.57 -5.31 20.18
N ASP A 181 -2.49 -5.83 19.57
CA ASP A 181 -1.82 -7.03 20.05
C ASP A 181 -0.28 -6.99 19.85
N THR A 182 0.23 -7.20 18.67
CA THR A 182 1.67 -7.25 18.36
C THR A 182 2.04 -6.16 17.35
N ASP A 183 3.31 -6.08 16.97
CA ASP A 183 3.75 -5.16 15.93
C ASP A 183 3.20 -5.58 14.57
N HIS A 184 2.64 -4.60 13.85
CA HIS A 184 2.25 -4.69 12.45
C HIS A 184 2.91 -3.56 11.66
N SER A 185 2.79 -3.54 10.34
CA SER A 185 3.17 -2.38 9.55
C SER A 185 2.21 -2.19 8.38
N PHE A 186 1.68 -0.98 8.26
CA PHE A 186 0.80 -0.60 7.18
C PHE A 186 1.63 -0.21 5.96
N TRP A 187 1.48 -0.93 4.85
CA TRP A 187 2.22 -0.64 3.63
C TRP A 187 1.39 -0.88 2.37
N VAL A 188 1.08 0.21 1.70
CA VAL A 188 0.49 0.22 0.36
C VAL A 188 1.47 0.96 -0.56
N PRO A 189 2.33 0.24 -1.27
CA PRO A 189 3.53 0.79 -1.93
C PRO A 189 3.29 1.96 -2.86
N ARG A 190 2.15 1.95 -3.57
CA ARG A 190 1.78 3.02 -4.50
C ARG A 190 1.27 4.29 -3.81
N LEU A 191 0.90 4.21 -2.52
CA LEU A 191 0.31 5.34 -1.77
C LEU A 191 1.28 5.96 -0.79
N ALA A 192 2.09 5.16 -0.08
CA ALA A 192 3.07 5.68 0.88
C ALA A 192 4.14 4.64 1.23
N GLY A 193 5.18 5.08 1.97
CA GLY A 193 6.11 4.20 2.66
C GLY A 193 5.42 3.40 3.77
N LYS A 194 6.06 2.33 4.23
CA LYS A 194 5.57 1.56 5.37
C LYS A 194 5.67 2.37 6.67
N THR A 195 4.68 2.20 7.55
CA THR A 195 4.69 2.76 8.90
C THR A 195 4.18 1.72 9.88
N ASP A 196 4.91 1.55 10.98
CA ASP A 196 4.65 0.49 11.95
C ASP A 196 3.50 0.86 12.89
N LEU A 197 2.72 -0.17 13.26
CA LEU A 197 1.72 -0.14 14.32
C LEU A 197 2.31 -0.86 15.53
N ILE A 198 2.64 -0.10 16.58
CA ILE A 198 3.32 -0.59 17.77
C ILE A 198 2.34 -0.56 18.94
N PRO A 199 2.21 -1.64 19.74
CA PRO A 199 1.36 -1.64 20.91
C PRO A 199 1.68 -0.49 21.85
N ASN A 200 0.64 0.22 22.30
CA ASN A 200 0.71 1.38 23.21
C ASN A 200 1.51 2.59 22.65
N HIS A 201 1.86 2.59 21.36
CA HIS A 201 2.57 3.71 20.73
C HIS A 201 1.87 4.13 19.42
N PRO A 202 1.06 5.20 19.42
CA PRO A 202 0.39 5.67 18.21
C PRO A 202 1.39 6.24 17.22
N ASN A 203 1.44 5.70 16.01
CA ASN A 203 2.13 6.29 14.87
C ASN A 203 1.14 7.01 13.95
N ARG A 204 1.66 7.82 13.05
CA ARG A 204 0.86 8.61 12.11
C ARG A 204 1.50 8.58 10.73
N MET A 205 0.66 8.48 9.72
CA MET A 205 1.03 8.66 8.33
C MET A 205 -0.07 9.40 7.58
N TRP A 206 0.17 9.72 6.34
CA TRP A 206 -0.82 10.31 5.45
C TRP A 206 -0.65 9.78 4.03
N ILE A 207 -1.74 9.83 3.30
CA ILE A 207 -1.78 9.52 1.87
C ILE A 207 -2.51 10.66 1.15
N ASP A 208 -2.11 10.90 -0.08
CA ASP A 208 -2.68 11.96 -0.93
C ASP A 208 -2.91 11.37 -2.34
N PRO A 209 -3.84 10.43 -2.48
CA PRO A 209 -4.05 9.71 -3.73
C PRO A 209 -4.59 10.63 -4.81
N ARG A 210 -4.05 10.51 -6.02
CA ARG A 210 -4.36 11.36 -7.17
C ARG A 210 -5.18 10.68 -8.26
N GLU A 211 -5.41 9.39 -8.14
CA GLU A 211 -6.23 8.60 -9.05
C GLU A 211 -7.14 7.67 -8.28
N THR A 212 -8.33 7.42 -8.80
CA THR A 212 -9.28 6.46 -8.24
C THR A 212 -8.87 5.03 -8.59
N GLY A 213 -9.28 4.07 -7.77
CA GLY A 213 -9.04 2.64 -8.01
C GLY A 213 -8.73 1.86 -6.75
N LEU A 214 -8.41 0.59 -6.92
CA LEU A 214 -8.00 -0.32 -5.85
C LEU A 214 -6.47 -0.38 -5.76
N PHE A 215 -5.95 -0.05 -4.58
CA PHE A 215 -4.54 -0.14 -4.26
C PHE A 215 -4.31 -1.28 -3.27
N LEU A 216 -3.43 -2.20 -3.62
CA LEU A 216 -3.12 -3.35 -2.80
C LEU A 216 -1.85 -3.12 -1.98
N GLY A 217 -1.86 -3.69 -0.79
CA GLY A 217 -0.75 -3.70 0.13
C GLY A 217 -0.80 -4.92 1.04
N GLN A 218 0.04 -4.90 2.06
CA GLN A 218 0.15 -6.00 3.01
C GLN A 218 0.72 -5.53 4.34
N CYS A 219 0.55 -6.35 5.38
CA CYS A 219 1.33 -6.18 6.60
C CYS A 219 2.82 -6.34 6.27
N ALA A 220 3.65 -5.38 6.66
CA ALA A 220 5.08 -5.34 6.34
C ALA A 220 5.98 -5.50 7.58
N GLN A 221 5.41 -5.92 8.72
CA GLN A 221 6.13 -6.31 9.93
C GLN A 221 5.63 -7.69 10.38
N TYR A 222 6.54 -8.61 10.64
CA TYR A 222 6.17 -9.97 11.05
C TYR A 222 5.31 -9.96 12.32
N CYS A 223 4.09 -10.43 12.21
CA CYS A 223 3.08 -10.39 13.28
C CYS A 223 2.59 -11.77 13.71
N GLY A 224 3.11 -12.85 13.11
CA GLY A 224 2.75 -14.24 13.44
C GLY A 224 2.41 -15.08 12.22
N THR A 225 1.72 -16.22 12.44
CA THR A 225 1.50 -17.29 11.44
C THR A 225 0.81 -16.83 10.16
N GLN A 226 -0.08 -15.85 10.25
CA GLN A 226 -0.83 -15.33 9.10
C GLN A 226 -0.34 -13.97 8.60
N HIS A 227 0.89 -13.60 8.95
CA HIS A 227 1.51 -12.35 8.47
C HIS A 227 1.40 -12.18 6.94
N ALA A 228 1.75 -13.20 6.18
CA ALA A 228 1.71 -13.15 4.71
C ALA A 228 0.28 -13.08 4.13
N LYS A 229 -0.75 -13.39 4.94
CA LYS A 229 -2.17 -13.35 4.56
C LYS A 229 -2.95 -12.26 5.32
N MET A 230 -2.28 -11.25 5.81
CA MET A 230 -2.86 -10.04 6.36
C MET A 230 -2.72 -8.92 5.31
N LEU A 231 -3.60 -8.99 4.31
CA LEU A 231 -3.55 -8.13 3.13
C LEU A 231 -4.23 -6.78 3.41
N LEU A 232 -3.81 -5.76 2.66
CA LEU A 232 -4.39 -4.42 2.67
C LEU A 232 -5.08 -4.14 1.34
N ARG A 233 -6.26 -3.55 1.40
CA ARG A 233 -7.02 -3.06 0.26
C ARG A 233 -7.43 -1.62 0.54
N VAL A 234 -7.03 -0.70 -0.34
CA VAL A 234 -7.40 0.70 -0.25
C VAL A 234 -8.20 1.07 -1.49
N TYR A 235 -9.47 1.39 -1.29
CA TYR A 235 -10.37 1.89 -2.33
C TYR A 235 -10.29 3.39 -2.37
N VAL A 236 -9.64 3.92 -3.38
CA VAL A 236 -9.63 5.36 -3.66
C VAL A 236 -10.82 5.65 -4.57
N GLN A 237 -11.76 6.41 -4.08
CA GLN A 237 -13.04 6.70 -4.73
C GLN A 237 -13.12 8.18 -5.13
N THR A 238 -14.05 8.51 -6.04
CA THR A 238 -14.44 9.91 -6.19
C THR A 238 -15.00 10.42 -4.87
N ARG A 239 -15.04 11.73 -4.68
CA ARG A 239 -15.61 12.30 -3.45
C ARG A 239 -17.07 11.90 -3.26
N ASP A 240 -17.85 11.95 -4.32
CA ASP A 240 -19.28 11.60 -4.27
C ASP A 240 -19.48 10.11 -3.95
N ASP A 241 -18.71 9.21 -4.57
CA ASP A 241 -18.78 7.77 -4.27
C ASP A 241 -18.36 7.47 -2.83
N PHE A 242 -17.32 8.16 -2.32
CA PHE A 242 -16.90 8.02 -0.93
C PHE A 242 -17.98 8.50 0.05
N GLU A 243 -18.63 9.62 -0.23
CA GLU A 243 -19.71 10.16 0.60
C GLU A 243 -20.93 9.21 0.58
N HIS A 244 -21.29 8.67 -0.58
CA HIS A 244 -22.33 7.65 -0.70
C HIS A 244 -21.99 6.38 0.09
N TRP A 245 -20.76 5.89 -0.02
CA TRP A 245 -20.28 4.76 0.77
C TRP A 245 -20.37 5.05 2.28
N ALA A 246 -19.89 6.21 2.70
CA ALA A 246 -19.90 6.59 4.11
C ALA A 246 -21.33 6.71 4.69
N GLU A 247 -22.27 7.25 3.92
CA GLU A 247 -23.68 7.31 4.35
C GLU A 247 -24.31 5.92 4.42
N ALA A 248 -23.99 5.02 3.49
CA ALA A 248 -24.44 3.63 3.53
C ALA A 248 -23.91 2.91 4.78
N GLN A 249 -22.65 3.14 5.17
CA GLN A 249 -22.05 2.54 6.36
C GLN A 249 -22.62 3.06 7.68
N LYS A 250 -23.28 4.21 7.71
CA LYS A 250 -23.99 4.73 8.90
C LYS A 250 -25.34 4.07 9.13
N GLN A 251 -25.90 3.44 8.13
CA GLN A 251 -27.21 2.82 8.24
C GLN A 251 -27.10 1.52 9.04
N THR A 252 -27.97 1.38 10.02
CA THR A 252 -28.09 0.11 10.73
C THR A 252 -28.98 -0.82 9.90
N PRO A 253 -28.60 -2.10 9.70
CA PRO A 253 -29.48 -3.07 9.08
C PRO A 253 -30.86 -3.03 9.77
N ARG A 254 -31.95 -2.99 9.00
CA ARG A 254 -33.29 -2.90 9.60
C ARG A 254 -33.56 -4.17 10.39
N PRO A 255 -33.79 -4.06 11.71
CA PRO A 255 -34.14 -5.23 12.48
C PRO A 255 -35.48 -5.78 11.95
N THR A 256 -35.51 -7.05 11.59
CA THR A 256 -36.77 -7.73 11.34
C THR A 256 -37.52 -7.86 12.68
N SER A 257 -38.83 -7.70 12.66
CA SER A 257 -39.65 -7.78 13.90
C SER A 257 -39.51 -9.13 14.64
N VAL A 258 -39.02 -10.16 13.93
CA VAL A 258 -38.68 -11.48 14.46
C VAL A 258 -37.30 -11.86 13.96
N PRO A 259 -36.35 -12.12 14.87
CA PRO A 259 -35.01 -12.59 14.47
C PRO A 259 -35.10 -13.87 13.65
N SER A 260 -34.31 -13.93 12.56
CA SER A 260 -34.19 -15.14 11.75
C SER A 260 -33.58 -16.29 12.56
N GLU A 261 -33.77 -17.53 12.10
CA GLU A 261 -33.12 -18.71 12.71
C GLU A 261 -31.58 -18.50 12.79
N GLY A 262 -30.97 -18.05 11.68
CA GLY A 262 -29.54 -17.79 11.63
C GLY A 262 -29.08 -16.69 12.58
N GLN A 263 -29.88 -15.62 12.77
CA GLN A 263 -29.58 -14.59 13.76
C GLN A 263 -29.62 -15.18 15.19
N ARG A 264 -30.60 -16.00 15.50
CA ARG A 264 -30.71 -16.64 16.84
C ARG A 264 -29.52 -17.57 17.11
N ILE A 265 -29.11 -18.36 16.11
CA ILE A 265 -27.92 -19.22 16.21
C ILE A 265 -26.67 -18.36 16.40
N PHE A 266 -26.48 -17.31 15.61
CA PHE A 266 -25.36 -16.38 15.71
C PHE A 266 -25.26 -15.74 17.10
N GLU A 267 -26.39 -15.30 17.66
CA GLU A 267 -26.46 -14.65 18.99
C GLU A 267 -26.35 -15.65 20.15
N SER A 268 -26.69 -16.91 19.95
CA SER A 268 -26.61 -17.95 21.00
C SER A 268 -25.29 -18.71 21.00
N THR A 269 -24.47 -18.55 19.96
CA THR A 269 -23.14 -19.14 19.88
C THR A 269 -22.04 -18.16 20.25
N ALA A 270 -20.78 -18.58 20.24
CA ALA A 270 -19.65 -17.71 20.58
C ALA A 270 -19.33 -16.61 19.52
N CYS A 271 -20.08 -16.51 18.43
CA CYS A 271 -19.88 -15.51 17.38
C CYS A 271 -19.92 -14.07 17.95
N ILE A 272 -20.90 -13.77 18.81
CA ILE A 272 -21.08 -12.45 19.43
C ILE A 272 -19.97 -12.06 20.41
N ASN A 273 -19.17 -13.01 20.89
CA ASN A 273 -18.06 -12.72 21.79
C ASN A 273 -16.89 -12.02 21.03
N CYS A 274 -16.80 -12.30 19.73
CA CYS A 274 -15.74 -11.76 18.90
C CYS A 274 -16.22 -10.69 17.94
N HIS A 275 -17.44 -10.81 17.38
CA HIS A 275 -17.98 -9.93 16.37
C HIS A 275 -19.04 -8.98 16.88
N SER A 276 -19.13 -7.81 16.26
CA SER A 276 -20.22 -6.86 16.43
C SER A 276 -21.13 -6.84 15.21
N VAL A 277 -22.43 -6.62 15.44
CA VAL A 277 -23.45 -6.34 14.43
C VAL A 277 -24.39 -5.28 14.99
N ALA A 278 -24.43 -4.10 14.38
CA ALA A 278 -25.25 -2.99 14.86
C ALA A 278 -26.74 -3.37 14.92
N GLY A 279 -27.42 -2.93 15.98
CA GLY A 279 -28.84 -3.23 16.20
C GLY A 279 -29.13 -4.63 16.76
N THR A 280 -28.10 -5.41 17.13
CA THR A 280 -28.22 -6.74 17.75
C THR A 280 -27.52 -6.79 19.11
N ALA A 281 -27.56 -7.94 19.78
CA ALA A 281 -26.82 -8.18 21.02
C ALA A 281 -25.29 -8.35 20.79
N ALA A 282 -24.85 -8.53 19.55
CA ALA A 282 -23.46 -8.77 19.22
C ALA A 282 -22.62 -7.49 19.32
N ASN A 283 -21.68 -7.45 20.27
CA ASN A 283 -20.81 -6.29 20.52
C ASN A 283 -19.34 -6.67 20.76
N GLY A 284 -18.92 -7.84 20.33
CA GLY A 284 -17.55 -8.32 20.40
C GLY A 284 -16.59 -7.47 19.57
N ARG A 285 -15.30 -7.42 19.96
CA ARG A 285 -14.26 -6.60 19.32
C ARG A 285 -12.98 -7.36 18.99
N PHE A 286 -12.95 -8.68 19.16
CA PHE A 286 -11.82 -9.52 18.78
C PHE A 286 -11.81 -9.85 17.29
N GLY A 287 -12.98 -9.85 16.66
CA GLY A 287 -13.16 -10.03 15.23
C GLY A 287 -13.73 -8.77 14.59
N PRO A 288 -13.76 -8.73 13.24
CA PRO A 288 -14.34 -7.62 12.50
C PRO A 288 -15.79 -7.31 12.87
N ASP A 289 -16.15 -6.03 12.81
CA ASP A 289 -17.56 -5.63 12.73
C ASP A 289 -18.18 -6.23 11.45
N LEU A 290 -19.32 -6.89 11.59
CA LEU A 290 -20.02 -7.57 10.51
C LEU A 290 -21.27 -6.82 10.03
N THR A 291 -21.57 -5.64 10.57
CA THR A 291 -22.78 -4.86 10.26
C THR A 291 -23.00 -4.69 8.75
N HIS A 292 -21.93 -4.45 8.01
CA HIS A 292 -21.95 -4.29 6.56
C HIS A 292 -21.04 -5.33 5.88
N LEU A 293 -21.10 -6.59 6.32
CA LEU A 293 -20.24 -7.66 5.81
C LEU A 293 -20.32 -7.77 4.28
N MET A 294 -21.53 -7.79 3.74
CA MET A 294 -21.76 -8.01 2.30
C MET A 294 -21.55 -6.76 1.43
N SER A 295 -21.18 -5.63 2.04
CA SER A 295 -20.69 -4.46 1.29
C SER A 295 -19.21 -4.56 0.94
N ARG A 296 -18.49 -5.55 1.47
CA ARG A 296 -17.06 -5.78 1.23
C ARG A 296 -16.86 -6.73 0.07
N ASP A 297 -15.81 -6.50 -0.72
CA ASP A 297 -15.43 -7.38 -1.83
C ASP A 297 -14.76 -8.67 -1.35
N THR A 298 -14.17 -8.63 -0.13
CA THR A 298 -13.35 -9.73 0.37
C THR A 298 -13.60 -10.08 1.83
N ILE A 299 -13.33 -11.33 2.19
CA ILE A 299 -13.30 -11.85 3.55
C ILE A 299 -11.89 -12.34 3.93
N ALA A 300 -11.71 -12.74 5.18
CA ALA A 300 -10.47 -13.29 5.73
C ALA A 300 -9.24 -12.37 5.52
N ALA A 301 -9.40 -11.05 5.65
CA ALA A 301 -8.38 -10.03 5.40
C ALA A 301 -7.84 -10.07 3.95
N GLY A 302 -8.73 -10.10 2.96
CA GLY A 302 -8.39 -10.04 1.54
C GLY A 302 -8.00 -11.37 0.91
N VAL A 303 -8.06 -12.48 1.67
CA VAL A 303 -7.62 -13.80 1.20
C VAL A 303 -8.62 -14.45 0.24
N ALA A 304 -9.92 -14.23 0.45
CA ALA A 304 -10.96 -14.80 -0.38
C ALA A 304 -11.98 -13.75 -0.81
N ALA A 305 -12.55 -13.90 -2.01
CA ALA A 305 -13.67 -13.08 -2.45
C ALA A 305 -14.89 -13.31 -1.53
N ASN A 306 -15.66 -12.25 -1.27
CA ASN A 306 -16.85 -12.33 -0.45
C ASN A 306 -18.03 -12.86 -1.28
N THR A 307 -18.10 -14.17 -1.36
CA THR A 307 -19.17 -14.91 -2.04
C THR A 307 -19.81 -15.86 -1.03
N ASP A 308 -21.07 -16.23 -1.28
CA ASP A 308 -21.83 -17.17 -0.43
C ASP A 308 -21.03 -18.45 -0.15
N GLU A 309 -20.42 -19.03 -1.19
CA GLU A 309 -19.59 -20.25 -1.07
C GLU A 309 -18.38 -20.03 -0.17
N ASN A 310 -17.64 -18.93 -0.37
CA ASN A 310 -16.45 -18.63 0.41
C ASN A 310 -16.82 -18.26 1.87
N LEU A 311 -17.92 -17.49 2.06
CA LEU A 311 -18.42 -17.16 3.38
C LEU A 311 -18.80 -18.41 4.15
N ARG A 312 -19.59 -19.31 3.54
CA ARG A 312 -19.98 -20.60 4.11
C ARG A 312 -18.75 -21.46 4.45
N ARG A 313 -17.77 -21.53 3.57
CA ARG A 313 -16.50 -22.27 3.81
C ARG A 313 -15.71 -21.65 4.96
N TRP A 314 -15.66 -20.31 5.04
CA TRP A 314 -15.00 -19.59 6.12
C TRP A 314 -15.66 -19.84 7.48
N ILE A 315 -16.98 -19.81 7.57
CA ILE A 315 -17.73 -20.09 8.81
C ILE A 315 -17.55 -21.53 9.24
N ARG A 316 -17.61 -22.48 8.30
CA ARG A 316 -17.45 -23.92 8.57
C ARG A 316 -16.11 -24.23 9.21
N ASN A 317 -15.03 -23.80 8.58
CA ASN A 317 -13.68 -23.99 9.09
C ASN A 317 -12.70 -22.93 8.54
N PRO A 318 -12.44 -21.86 9.29
CA PRO A 318 -11.53 -20.81 8.88
C PRO A 318 -10.13 -21.30 8.53
N ASP A 319 -9.65 -22.34 9.20
CA ASP A 319 -8.29 -22.89 8.99
C ASP A 319 -8.09 -23.46 7.58
N THR A 320 -9.15 -23.92 6.91
CA THR A 320 -9.08 -24.38 5.51
C THR A 320 -8.86 -23.26 4.51
N VAL A 321 -9.24 -22.01 4.84
CA VAL A 321 -9.08 -20.83 4.00
C VAL A 321 -7.80 -20.08 4.38
N LYS A 322 -7.57 -19.95 5.68
CA LYS A 322 -6.46 -19.19 6.27
C LYS A 322 -5.85 -19.98 7.44
N PRO A 323 -4.96 -20.96 7.16
CA PRO A 323 -4.38 -21.84 8.19
C PRO A 323 -3.72 -21.04 9.31
N GLY A 324 -4.13 -21.27 10.57
CA GLY A 324 -3.69 -20.51 11.75
C GLY A 324 -4.50 -19.24 11.98
N ALA A 325 -5.68 -19.09 11.39
CA ALA A 325 -6.64 -18.04 11.74
C ALA A 325 -7.08 -18.17 13.21
N LEU A 326 -7.27 -17.03 13.89
CA LEU A 326 -7.70 -17.04 15.29
C LEU A 326 -9.22 -17.29 15.44
N MET A 327 -10.02 -17.13 14.39
CA MET A 327 -11.43 -17.50 14.38
C MET A 327 -11.55 -19.02 14.47
N PRO A 328 -12.20 -19.60 15.49
CA PRO A 328 -12.36 -21.05 15.62
C PRO A 328 -13.46 -21.58 14.69
N ALA A 329 -13.38 -22.86 14.34
CA ALA A 329 -14.50 -23.57 13.74
C ALA A 329 -15.59 -23.81 14.82
N MET A 330 -16.81 -23.34 14.56
CA MET A 330 -17.90 -23.35 15.55
C MET A 330 -18.63 -24.69 15.64
N GLN A 331 -18.24 -25.70 14.86
CA GLN A 331 -18.83 -27.04 14.81
C GLN A 331 -20.35 -27.05 14.56
N LEU A 332 -20.84 -26.08 13.79
CA LEU A 332 -22.24 -26.01 13.36
C LEU A 332 -22.57 -27.21 12.45
N ASN A 333 -23.77 -27.78 12.65
CA ASN A 333 -24.28 -28.75 11.67
C ASN A 333 -24.66 -28.03 10.35
N GLU A 334 -24.97 -28.78 9.29
CA GLU A 334 -25.20 -28.21 7.96
C GLU A 334 -26.39 -27.23 7.95
N GLN A 335 -27.45 -27.52 8.69
CA GLN A 335 -28.66 -26.66 8.75
C GLN A 335 -28.35 -25.34 9.50
N GLU A 336 -27.65 -25.44 10.62
CA GLU A 336 -27.19 -24.26 11.38
C GLU A 336 -26.23 -23.41 10.57
N LEU A 337 -25.30 -24.04 9.86
CA LEU A 337 -24.32 -23.36 8.99
C LEU A 337 -25.03 -22.61 7.86
N ASP A 338 -26.01 -23.25 7.19
CA ASP A 338 -26.80 -22.62 6.13
C ASP A 338 -27.62 -21.45 6.68
N ALA A 339 -28.25 -21.61 7.84
CA ALA A 339 -29.03 -20.56 8.49
C ALA A 339 -28.17 -19.35 8.88
N VAL A 340 -27.00 -19.58 9.49
CA VAL A 340 -26.07 -18.49 9.87
C VAL A 340 -25.51 -17.80 8.63
N THR A 341 -25.14 -18.55 7.59
CA THR A 341 -24.64 -17.98 6.32
C THR A 341 -25.73 -17.07 5.71
N ALA A 342 -26.95 -17.57 5.57
CA ALA A 342 -28.08 -16.79 5.05
C ALA A 342 -28.36 -15.52 5.87
N TYR A 343 -28.22 -15.57 7.20
CA TYR A 343 -28.33 -14.38 8.03
C TYR A 343 -27.22 -13.37 7.71
N LEU A 344 -25.97 -13.80 7.66
CA LEU A 344 -24.82 -12.91 7.40
C LEU A 344 -24.88 -12.28 6.01
N GLU A 345 -25.46 -12.95 5.01
CA GLU A 345 -25.71 -12.43 3.66
C GLU A 345 -26.71 -11.25 3.64
N THR A 346 -27.52 -11.10 4.67
CA THR A 346 -28.44 -9.96 4.82
C THR A 346 -27.76 -8.68 5.31
N LEU A 347 -26.53 -8.77 5.81
CA LEU A 347 -25.78 -7.66 6.43
C LEU A 347 -25.07 -6.80 5.35
N ARG A 348 -25.81 -5.85 4.80
CA ARG A 348 -25.37 -4.94 3.73
C ARG A 348 -25.31 -3.49 4.15
#